data_c034a4595e8d39cd8c15547600bdb161
#
_entry.id   c034a4595e8d39cd8c15547600bdb161
#
_cell.length_a   1.000
_cell.length_b   1.000
_cell.length_c   1.000
_cell.angle_alpha   90.00
_cell.angle_beta   90.00
_cell.angle_gamma   90.00
#
_symmetry.space_group_name_H-M   'P 1'
#
loop_
_entity.id
_entity.type
_entity.pdbx_description
1 polymer ?
#
loop_
_entity_poly.entity_id
_entity_poly.type
_entity_poly.pdbx_seq_one_letter_code
_entity_poly.pdbx_strand_id
1 'polypeptide(L)'
;MTARPSPATAPAPGGSAAPLPGVDRLRPRRSCLAVPGSNPRFLEKAQGLPADQVFLDLEDACAPLAKPEARHTIVKFLNEGDWTGKTRVVRVNDWTTEWTYRDVVTVVEGAGANLDCVMLPKVQDAQQIVALDLLLTQIERAMGY
;
A
#
# COMPACT_ATOMS: atom_id res chain seq x y z
N MET A 1 -56.33 -4.56 39.97
CA MET A 1 -55.25 -3.55 39.75
C MET A 1 -53.97 -4.33 39.57
N THR A 2 -53.62 -4.62 38.34
CA THR A 2 -52.40 -5.34 37.98
C THR A 2 -51.37 -4.35 37.47
N ALA A 3 -50.26 -4.22 38.15
CA ALA A 3 -49.18 -3.31 37.80
C ALA A 3 -48.50 -3.79 36.52
N ARG A 4 -48.31 -2.87 35.57
CA ARG A 4 -47.49 -3.05 34.35
C ARG A 4 -46.01 -3.10 34.73
N PRO A 5 -45.21 -4.04 34.17
CA PRO A 5 -43.76 -3.96 34.31
C PRO A 5 -43.16 -2.81 33.49
N SER A 6 -42.21 -2.10 34.09
CA SER A 6 -41.40 -1.05 33.47
C SER A 6 -40.54 -1.61 32.31
N PRO A 7 -40.34 -0.85 31.22
CA PRO A 7 -39.48 -1.30 30.12
C PRO A 7 -38.02 -1.29 30.57
N ALA A 8 -37.33 -2.39 30.28
CA ALA A 8 -35.91 -2.55 30.50
C ALA A 8 -35.11 -1.54 29.66
N THR A 9 -34.24 -0.78 30.31
CA THR A 9 -33.32 0.17 29.69
C THR A 9 -32.32 -0.62 28.82
N ALA A 10 -32.29 -0.29 27.51
CA ALA A 10 -31.30 -0.83 26.59
C ALA A 10 -29.88 -0.37 26.99
N PRO A 11 -28.87 -1.22 26.91
CA PRO A 11 -27.49 -0.79 27.18
C PRO A 11 -27.02 0.19 26.10
N ALA A 12 -26.34 1.25 26.55
CA ALA A 12 -25.78 2.28 25.69
C ALA A 12 -24.70 1.67 24.75
N PRO A 13 -24.63 2.12 23.47
CA PRO A 13 -23.56 1.74 22.57
C PRO A 13 -22.32 2.58 22.88
N GLY A 14 -21.40 2.06 23.66
CA GLY A 14 -20.20 2.78 24.10
C GLY A 14 -19.07 1.86 24.50
N GLY A 15 -18.81 0.83 23.72
CA GLY A 15 -17.57 0.05 23.81
C GLY A 15 -16.59 0.57 22.76
N SER A 16 -15.67 1.45 23.14
CA SER A 16 -14.46 1.71 22.35
C SER A 16 -13.73 0.38 22.20
N ALA A 17 -13.81 -0.24 21.02
CA ALA A 17 -13.00 -1.41 20.71
C ALA A 17 -11.53 -1.00 20.86
N ALA A 18 -10.75 -1.78 21.61
CA ALA A 18 -9.31 -1.59 21.68
C ALA A 18 -8.71 -1.57 20.27
N PRO A 19 -7.75 -0.67 19.97
CA PRO A 19 -7.10 -0.65 18.67
C PRO A 19 -6.50 -2.01 18.38
N LEU A 20 -6.75 -2.53 17.19
CA LEU A 20 -6.11 -3.76 16.73
C LEU A 20 -4.59 -3.52 16.72
N PRO A 21 -3.77 -4.44 17.25
CA PRO A 21 -2.32 -4.31 17.21
C PRO A 21 -1.84 -4.22 15.76
N GLY A 22 -1.07 -3.17 15.44
CA GLY A 22 -0.56 -2.90 14.09
C GLY A 22 -1.37 -1.93 13.23
N VAL A 23 -2.57 -1.51 13.64
CA VAL A 23 -3.32 -0.45 12.94
C VAL A 23 -2.91 0.90 13.51
N ASP A 24 -1.73 1.34 13.11
CA ASP A 24 -1.30 2.69 13.39
C ASP A 24 -2.15 3.66 12.60
N ARG A 25 -2.90 4.51 13.30
CA ARG A 25 -3.75 5.63 12.87
C ARG A 25 -4.25 5.58 11.43
N LEU A 26 -5.55 5.52 11.22
CA LEU A 26 -6.19 5.74 9.92
C LEU A 26 -5.62 7.01 9.28
N ARG A 27 -4.72 6.85 8.32
CA ARG A 27 -4.18 7.97 7.56
C ARG A 27 -5.19 8.37 6.48
N PRO A 28 -5.46 9.66 6.28
CA PRO A 28 -6.33 10.10 5.19
C PRO A 28 -5.72 9.72 3.82
N ARG A 29 -6.57 9.49 2.84
CA ARG A 29 -6.19 9.18 1.45
C ARG A 29 -7.01 10.03 0.47
N ARG A 30 -7.21 11.31 0.80
CA ARG A 30 -8.03 12.24 0.02
C ARG A 30 -7.32 12.68 -1.25
N SER A 31 -6.00 12.75 -1.20
CA SER A 31 -5.14 13.09 -2.33
C SER A 31 -4.13 11.98 -2.58
N CYS A 32 -3.96 11.61 -3.85
CA CYS A 32 -3.06 10.56 -4.28
C CYS A 32 -2.17 11.08 -5.41
N LEU A 33 -0.87 11.19 -5.16
CA LEU A 33 0.12 11.68 -6.11
C LEU A 33 0.76 10.52 -6.86
N ALA A 34 0.66 10.53 -8.19
CA ALA A 34 1.37 9.59 -9.06
C ALA A 34 2.80 10.09 -9.31
N VAL A 35 3.78 9.22 -9.11
CA VAL A 35 5.21 9.57 -9.27
C VAL A 35 5.90 8.49 -10.11
N PRO A 36 6.44 8.82 -11.30
CA PRO A 36 7.20 7.87 -12.11
C PRO A 36 8.38 7.28 -11.33
N GLY A 37 8.40 5.96 -11.15
CA GLY A 37 9.45 5.27 -10.40
C GLY A 37 10.83 5.34 -11.06
N SER A 38 10.87 5.61 -12.35
CA SER A 38 12.10 5.76 -13.14
C SER A 38 12.73 7.17 -13.04
N ASN A 39 12.12 8.11 -12.32
CA ASN A 39 12.59 9.49 -12.26
C ASN A 39 12.98 9.91 -10.83
N PRO A 40 14.27 9.85 -10.46
CA PRO A 40 14.74 10.21 -9.12
C PRO A 40 14.38 11.64 -8.68
N ARG A 41 14.38 12.60 -9.59
CA ARG A 41 14.02 13.99 -9.26
C ARG A 41 12.56 14.13 -8.85
N PHE A 42 11.67 13.37 -9.49
CA PHE A 42 10.24 13.39 -9.13
C PHE A 42 10.02 12.69 -7.80
N LEU A 43 10.71 11.58 -7.54
CA LEU A 43 10.67 10.87 -6.26
C LEU A 43 11.16 11.76 -5.11
N GLU A 44 12.26 12.47 -5.29
CA GLU A 44 12.76 13.44 -4.31
C GLU A 44 11.77 14.57 -4.06
N LYS A 45 11.26 15.20 -5.12
CA LYS A 45 10.29 16.30 -5.01
C LYS A 45 8.99 15.86 -4.32
N ALA A 46 8.52 14.64 -4.58
CA ALA A 46 7.26 14.12 -4.04
C ALA A 46 7.25 14.03 -2.50
N GLN A 47 8.40 13.86 -1.88
CA GLN A 47 8.52 13.82 -0.42
C GLN A 47 8.04 15.11 0.24
N GLY A 48 8.33 16.27 -0.34
CA GLY A 48 7.92 17.58 0.18
C GLY A 48 6.54 18.07 -0.27
N LEU A 49 5.81 17.33 -1.14
CA LEU A 49 4.52 17.80 -1.63
C LEU A 49 3.37 17.42 -0.67
N PRO A 50 2.32 18.25 -0.55
CA PRO A 50 1.22 18.02 0.40
C PRO A 50 0.21 16.99 -0.13
N ALA A 51 0.62 15.73 -0.25
CA ALA A 51 -0.24 14.61 -0.62
C ALA A 51 -0.38 13.63 0.55
N ASP A 52 -1.59 13.12 0.79
CA ASP A 52 -1.85 12.11 1.83
C ASP A 52 -1.26 10.75 1.44
N GLN A 53 -1.27 10.45 0.14
CA GLN A 53 -0.75 9.21 -0.43
C GLN A 53 0.11 9.51 -1.65
N VAL A 54 1.18 8.76 -1.80
CA VAL A 54 1.98 8.72 -3.03
C VAL A 54 1.98 7.30 -3.56
N PHE A 55 1.83 7.13 -4.88
CA PHE A 55 2.18 5.87 -5.50
C PHE A 55 3.33 6.04 -6.49
N LEU A 56 4.37 5.23 -6.25
CA LEU A 56 5.56 5.14 -7.06
C LEU A 56 5.27 4.17 -8.20
N ASP A 57 5.33 4.65 -9.42
CA ASP A 57 4.75 3.95 -10.56
C ASP A 57 5.79 3.17 -11.35
N LEU A 58 5.55 1.86 -11.49
CA LEU A 58 6.29 0.98 -12.40
C LEU A 58 5.51 0.64 -13.68
N GLU A 59 4.24 1.08 -13.77
CA GLU A 59 3.37 0.73 -14.89
C GLU A 59 3.46 1.76 -16.02
N ASP A 60 2.41 2.55 -16.22
CA ASP A 60 2.23 3.41 -17.40
C ASP A 60 3.20 4.59 -17.43
N ALA A 61 3.61 5.12 -16.29
CA ALA A 61 4.56 6.22 -16.22
C ALA A 61 6.03 5.77 -16.27
N CYS A 62 6.28 4.48 -16.46
CA CYS A 62 7.63 3.92 -16.55
C CYS A 62 7.82 3.19 -17.89
N ALA A 63 8.74 3.69 -18.71
CA ALA A 63 9.06 3.08 -20.00
C ALA A 63 9.56 1.63 -19.84
N PRO A 64 9.23 0.68 -20.74
CA PRO A 64 9.58 -0.74 -20.60
C PRO A 64 11.06 -0.99 -20.28
N LEU A 65 11.97 -0.33 -21.00
CA LEU A 65 13.42 -0.48 -20.80
C LEU A 65 13.92 0.08 -19.47
N ALA A 66 13.17 0.98 -18.85
CA ALA A 66 13.52 1.57 -17.54
C ALA A 66 12.97 0.77 -16.36
N LYS A 67 12.01 -0.13 -16.55
CA LYS A 67 11.34 -0.86 -15.46
C LYS A 67 12.30 -1.65 -14.55
N PRO A 68 13.30 -2.38 -15.06
CA PRO A 68 14.23 -3.09 -14.19
C PRO A 68 14.98 -2.18 -13.22
N GLU A 69 15.49 -1.05 -13.70
CA GLU A 69 16.23 -0.10 -12.87
C GLU A 69 15.30 0.72 -11.96
N ALA A 70 14.08 1.01 -12.43
CA ALA A 70 13.08 1.73 -11.66
C ALA A 70 12.69 1.01 -10.36
N ARG A 71 12.69 -0.34 -10.33
CA ARG A 71 12.47 -1.14 -9.12
C ARG A 71 13.49 -0.78 -8.04
N HIS A 72 14.77 -0.81 -8.41
CA HIS A 72 15.87 -0.50 -7.48
C HIS A 72 15.86 0.95 -7.04
N THR A 73 15.51 1.86 -7.95
CA THR A 73 15.31 3.27 -7.62
C THR A 73 14.20 3.45 -6.60
N ILE A 74 13.04 2.82 -6.79
CA ILE A 74 11.93 2.84 -5.83
C ILE A 74 12.35 2.28 -4.47
N VAL A 75 12.98 1.12 -4.44
CA VAL A 75 13.50 0.49 -3.20
C VAL A 75 14.40 1.45 -2.45
N LYS A 76 15.35 2.09 -3.14
CA LYS A 76 16.22 3.09 -2.53
C LYS A 76 15.43 4.24 -1.92
N PHE A 77 14.51 4.85 -2.66
CA PHE A 77 13.74 6.00 -2.19
C PHE A 77 12.76 5.65 -1.06
N LEU A 78 12.19 4.44 -1.03
CA LEU A 78 11.38 3.96 0.08
C LEU A 78 12.20 3.82 1.38
N ASN A 79 13.45 3.38 1.27
CA ASN A 79 14.32 3.15 2.43
C ASN A 79 15.01 4.42 2.93
N GLU A 80 15.38 5.34 2.04
CA GLU A 80 16.19 6.51 2.36
C GLU A 80 15.39 7.81 2.43
N GLY A 81 14.18 7.85 1.83
CA GLY A 81 13.37 9.06 1.71
C GLY A 81 12.58 9.40 2.96
N ASP A 82 12.24 10.69 3.12
CA ASP A 82 11.31 11.15 4.15
C ASP A 82 9.86 11.14 3.64
N TRP A 83 9.16 10.11 4.00
CA TRP A 83 7.73 9.92 3.66
C TRP A 83 6.80 10.16 4.85
N THR A 84 7.25 10.92 5.87
CA THR A 84 6.48 11.20 7.07
C THR A 84 5.08 11.73 6.74
N GLY A 85 4.06 11.12 7.32
CA GLY A 85 2.64 11.49 7.13
C GLY A 85 2.02 11.02 5.82
N LYS A 86 2.76 10.36 4.92
CA LYS A 86 2.25 9.85 3.65
C LYS A 86 2.02 8.34 3.68
N THR A 87 0.98 7.87 3.00
CA THR A 87 0.83 6.46 2.66
C THR A 87 1.67 6.15 1.42
N ARG A 88 2.59 5.20 1.56
CA ARG A 88 3.55 4.79 0.52
C ARG A 88 3.00 3.60 -0.25
N VAL A 89 2.77 3.79 -1.52
CA VAL A 89 2.22 2.78 -2.42
C VAL A 89 3.17 2.55 -3.59
N VAL A 90 3.32 1.33 -4.06
CA VAL A 90 3.96 1.03 -5.34
C VAL A 90 2.91 0.44 -6.27
N ARG A 91 2.71 1.07 -7.44
CA ARG A 91 1.91 0.51 -8.51
C ARG A 91 2.81 -0.38 -9.36
N VAL A 92 2.57 -1.68 -9.28
CA VAL A 92 3.25 -2.69 -10.10
C VAL A 92 2.60 -2.78 -11.48
N ASN A 93 3.19 -3.54 -12.40
CA ASN A 93 2.55 -3.86 -13.68
C ASN A 93 1.42 -4.86 -13.49
N ASP A 94 0.49 -4.94 -14.45
CA ASP A 94 -0.61 -5.90 -14.42
C ASP A 94 -0.16 -7.33 -14.76
N TRP A 95 -0.99 -8.34 -14.40
CA TRP A 95 -0.68 -9.76 -14.58
C TRP A 95 -0.56 -10.23 -16.04
N THR A 96 -0.94 -9.41 -17.02
CA THR A 96 -0.78 -9.77 -18.44
C THR A 96 0.62 -9.47 -18.97
N THR A 97 1.46 -8.86 -18.15
CA THR A 97 2.84 -8.49 -18.49
C THR A 97 3.86 -9.44 -17.87
N GLU A 98 5.06 -9.46 -18.42
CA GLU A 98 6.21 -10.17 -17.88
C GLU A 98 6.84 -9.52 -16.63
N TRP A 99 6.35 -8.33 -16.23
CA TRP A 99 7.00 -7.47 -15.22
C TRP A 99 6.51 -7.72 -13.81
N THR A 100 5.22 -8.03 -13.62
CA THR A 100 4.51 -8.04 -12.34
C THR A 100 5.21 -8.83 -11.25
N TYR A 101 5.56 -10.07 -11.54
CA TYR A 101 6.26 -10.93 -10.58
C TYR A 101 7.54 -10.28 -10.04
N ARG A 102 8.38 -9.77 -10.96
CA ARG A 102 9.64 -9.14 -10.56
C ARG A 102 9.45 -7.81 -9.86
N ASP A 103 8.41 -7.05 -10.21
CA ASP A 103 8.07 -5.82 -9.50
C ASP A 103 7.74 -6.11 -8.04
N VAL A 104 6.83 -7.07 -7.80
CA VAL A 104 6.42 -7.45 -6.44
C VAL A 104 7.60 -7.97 -5.64
N VAL A 105 8.33 -8.97 -6.16
CA VAL A 105 9.44 -9.58 -5.44
C VAL A 105 10.52 -8.56 -5.10
N THR A 106 11.02 -7.80 -6.10
CA THR A 106 12.12 -6.86 -5.87
C THR A 106 11.75 -5.76 -4.89
N VAL A 107 10.54 -5.20 -5.01
CA VAL A 107 10.12 -4.08 -4.17
C VAL A 107 9.83 -4.54 -2.75
N VAL A 108 9.10 -5.65 -2.58
CA VAL A 108 8.73 -6.12 -1.23
C VAL A 108 9.92 -6.70 -0.49
N GLU A 109 10.79 -7.48 -1.13
CA GLU A 109 12.04 -7.94 -0.49
C GLU A 109 12.95 -6.76 -0.13
N GLY A 110 13.05 -5.75 -0.99
CA GLY A 110 13.98 -4.65 -0.80
C GLY A 110 13.48 -3.54 0.13
N ALA A 111 12.18 -3.34 0.27
CA ALA A 111 11.61 -2.22 1.00
C ALA A 111 10.25 -2.49 1.68
N GLY A 112 9.86 -3.76 1.89
CA GLY A 112 8.55 -4.10 2.46
C GLY A 112 8.26 -3.45 3.80
N ALA A 113 9.25 -3.36 4.69
CA ALA A 113 9.12 -2.67 5.98
C ALA A 113 8.78 -1.16 5.84
N ASN A 114 9.07 -0.56 4.69
CA ASN A 114 8.83 0.85 4.38
C ASN A 114 7.72 1.05 3.33
N LEU A 115 6.99 0.00 2.99
CA LEU A 115 5.90 0.00 2.02
C LEU A 115 4.57 -0.22 2.74
N ASP A 116 3.59 0.64 2.47
CA ASP A 116 2.27 0.50 3.10
C ASP A 116 1.28 -0.31 2.23
N CYS A 117 1.48 -0.32 0.89
CA CYS A 117 0.53 -0.98 -0.02
C CYS A 117 1.15 -1.27 -1.39
N VAL A 118 0.81 -2.40 -1.97
CA VAL A 118 1.02 -2.71 -3.38
C VAL A 118 -0.27 -2.44 -4.14
N MET A 119 -0.21 -1.66 -5.20
CA MET A 119 -1.35 -1.38 -6.09
C MET A 119 -1.24 -2.25 -7.35
N LEU A 120 -2.13 -3.22 -7.48
CA LEU A 120 -2.27 -4.03 -8.69
C LEU A 120 -3.21 -3.33 -9.66
N PRO A 121 -2.76 -2.91 -10.85
CA PRO A 121 -3.61 -2.24 -11.83
C PRO A 121 -4.38 -3.25 -12.68
N LYS A 122 -5.40 -2.76 -13.40
CA LYS A 122 -6.12 -3.47 -14.47
C LYS A 122 -6.63 -4.86 -14.08
N VAL A 123 -7.05 -5.03 -12.82
CA VAL A 123 -7.57 -6.30 -12.30
C VAL A 123 -8.82 -6.72 -13.07
N GLN A 124 -8.84 -7.97 -13.58
CA GLN A 124 -9.93 -8.53 -14.36
C GLN A 124 -10.84 -9.43 -13.52
N ASP A 125 -10.29 -10.12 -12.51
CA ASP A 125 -11.01 -11.03 -11.65
C ASP A 125 -10.41 -11.12 -10.24
N ALA A 126 -11.14 -11.76 -9.32
CA ALA A 126 -10.72 -11.90 -7.93
C ALA A 126 -9.50 -12.81 -7.75
N GLN A 127 -9.26 -13.77 -8.66
CA GLN A 127 -8.15 -14.69 -8.58
C GLN A 127 -6.81 -13.97 -8.70
N GLN A 128 -6.77 -12.87 -9.43
CA GLN A 128 -5.57 -12.03 -9.56
C GLN A 128 -5.17 -11.38 -8.23
N ILE A 129 -6.15 -11.02 -7.40
CA ILE A 129 -5.90 -10.50 -6.05
C ILE A 129 -5.43 -11.63 -5.13
N VAL A 130 -6.06 -12.80 -5.19
CA VAL A 130 -5.64 -13.97 -4.42
C VAL A 130 -4.21 -14.38 -4.78
N ALA A 131 -3.84 -14.37 -6.05
CA ALA A 131 -2.47 -14.68 -6.49
C ALA A 131 -1.45 -13.68 -5.93
N LEU A 132 -1.78 -12.39 -5.93
CA LEU A 132 -0.93 -11.36 -5.32
C LEU A 132 -0.79 -11.58 -3.81
N ASP A 133 -1.88 -11.84 -3.11
CA ASP A 133 -1.91 -12.08 -1.65
C ASP A 133 -1.04 -13.29 -1.27
N LEU A 134 -1.13 -14.40 -2.01
CA LEU A 134 -0.29 -15.58 -1.81
C LEU A 134 1.20 -15.28 -2.02
N LEU A 135 1.52 -14.51 -3.06
CA LEU A 135 2.91 -14.11 -3.34
C LEU A 135 3.46 -13.21 -2.22
N LEU A 136 2.68 -12.19 -1.82
CA LEU A 136 3.04 -11.30 -0.70
C LEU A 136 3.25 -12.09 0.59
N THR A 137 2.32 -12.99 0.93
CA THR A 137 2.42 -13.83 2.13
C THR A 137 3.73 -14.65 2.14
N GLN A 138 4.16 -15.18 1.00
CA GLN A 138 5.41 -15.95 0.92
C GLN A 138 6.63 -15.05 1.15
N ILE A 139 6.66 -13.88 0.51
CA ILE A 139 7.77 -12.93 0.66
C ILE A 139 7.84 -12.40 2.09
N GLU A 140 6.71 -11.98 2.66
CA GLU A 140 6.62 -11.45 4.03
C GLU A 140 7.13 -12.47 5.06
N ARG A 141 6.74 -13.74 4.92
CA ARG A 141 7.26 -14.83 5.78
C ARG A 141 8.76 -15.04 5.61
N ALA A 142 9.27 -14.98 4.39
CA ALA A 142 10.69 -15.15 4.11
C ALA A 142 11.53 -14.01 4.69
N MET A 143 10.98 -12.80 4.66
CA MET A 143 11.64 -11.58 5.14
C MET A 143 11.41 -11.32 6.63
N GLY A 144 10.45 -11.99 7.27
CA GLY A 144 10.11 -11.81 8.69
C GLY A 144 9.27 -10.56 8.98
N TYR A 145 8.45 -10.15 8.01
CA TYR A 145 7.50 -9.04 8.17
C TYR A 145 6.20 -9.46 8.87
#